data_6a64ea2b43c00b28610d629283eb7e12
#
_entry.id   6a64ea2b43c00b28610d629283eb7e12
#
_cell.length_a   1.000
_cell.length_b   1.000
_cell.length_c   1.000
_cell.angle_alpha   90.00
_cell.angle_beta   90.00
_cell.angle_gamma   90.00
#
_symmetry.space_group_name_H-M   'P 1'
#
loop_
_entity.id
_entity.type
_entity.pdbx_description
1 polymer ?
#
loop_
_entity_poly.entity_id
_entity_poly.type
_entity_poly.pdbx_seq_one_letter_code
_entity_poly.pdbx_strand_id
1 'polypeptide(L)'
;WDQLQFGLRLGVHPKVLVTTTPRPLPLIKKLVNDEDTFVTRGSTLDNAANLATNTLKQLYERYGSTRLGRQELEGEILGDIPGALWNRDSIDGARIKEAPKDLERVFVAVDPAASSEENSDENGIVVVALARDPDGYARGYVLEDGSLKGSPEEWARQAVRLYRKWSADKIIAEKNNGGEMVSSVIRAVDRSVPIKLVHASRGKVVRAEPISALYEQGRVHHVGMFDKLEDQMCLFSVDNIRNSSTGSPDRVDALVWGLSELFDKITARRRGGTVARGAIVVDNTASQPWSIDNHYDSNPNAWMA
;
A
#
# COMPACT_ATOMS: atom_id res chain seq x y z
N TRP A 1 -7.70 16.83 21.08
CA TRP A 1 -6.75 16.87 22.18
C TRP A 1 -6.79 18.22 22.89
N ASP A 2 -6.64 19.32 22.19
CA ASP A 2 -6.56 20.67 22.79
C ASP A 2 -7.81 21.01 23.60
N GLN A 3 -9.01 20.67 23.11
CA GLN A 3 -10.25 20.85 23.88
C GLN A 3 -10.28 20.04 25.18
N LEU A 4 -9.73 18.83 25.19
CA LEU A 4 -9.59 18.02 26.40
C LEU A 4 -8.68 18.70 27.41
N GLN A 5 -7.56 19.24 26.97
CA GLN A 5 -6.61 19.97 27.82
C GLN A 5 -7.26 21.22 28.47
N PHE A 6 -8.09 21.93 27.73
CA PHE A 6 -8.87 23.03 28.30
C PHE A 6 -9.85 22.59 29.43
N GLY A 7 -10.27 21.33 29.43
CA GLY A 7 -11.07 20.73 30.49
C GLY A 7 -10.30 20.37 31.76
N LEU A 8 -8.96 20.22 31.69
CA LEU A 8 -8.10 19.84 32.80
C LEU A 8 -7.75 21.02 33.71
N ARG A 9 -8.78 21.67 34.32
CA ARG A 9 -8.58 22.87 35.14
C ARG A 9 -8.82 22.67 36.63
N LEU A 10 -9.36 21.50 37.01
CA LEU A 10 -9.77 21.23 38.39
C LEU A 10 -8.74 20.34 39.09
N GLY A 11 -8.49 20.62 40.35
CA GLY A 11 -7.54 19.88 41.18
C GLY A 11 -6.12 20.46 41.20
N VAL A 12 -5.31 19.96 42.14
CA VAL A 12 -3.93 20.42 42.34
C VAL A 12 -2.97 19.84 41.30
N HIS A 13 -3.25 18.63 40.81
CA HIS A 13 -2.44 17.90 39.82
C HIS A 13 -3.36 17.18 38.83
N PRO A 14 -3.99 17.90 37.88
CA PRO A 14 -4.82 17.26 36.87
C PRO A 14 -3.96 16.35 35.97
N LYS A 15 -4.44 15.14 35.72
CA LYS A 15 -3.73 14.13 34.91
C LYS A 15 -4.66 13.57 33.83
N VAL A 16 -4.10 13.18 32.70
CA VAL A 16 -4.78 12.41 31.65
C VAL A 16 -4.12 11.05 31.55
N LEU A 17 -4.93 10.01 31.54
CA LEU A 17 -4.50 8.67 31.19
C LEU A 17 -4.98 8.35 29.76
N VAL A 18 -4.03 8.03 28.88
CA VAL A 18 -4.32 7.60 27.50
C VAL A 18 -3.90 6.16 27.36
N THR A 19 -4.83 5.29 27.00
CA THR A 19 -4.54 3.90 26.66
C THR A 19 -4.87 3.66 25.19
N THR A 20 -3.95 3.12 24.44
CA THR A 20 -4.12 2.88 23.00
C THR A 20 -3.16 1.80 22.52
N THR A 21 -3.54 1.06 21.47
CA THR A 21 -2.57 0.40 20.60
C THR A 21 -1.90 1.49 19.77
N PRO A 22 -0.57 1.60 19.80
CA PRO A 22 0.10 2.78 19.26
C PRO A 22 0.12 2.77 17.74
N ARG A 23 -0.68 3.64 17.14
CA ARG A 23 -0.53 4.01 15.73
C ARG A 23 0.41 5.20 15.61
N PRO A 24 1.19 5.33 14.52
CA PRO A 24 2.15 6.44 14.33
C PRO A 24 1.46 7.78 14.02
N LEU A 25 0.31 8.06 14.65
CA LEU A 25 -0.42 9.31 14.49
C LEU A 25 0.38 10.49 15.06
N PRO A 26 0.28 11.69 14.45
CA PRO A 26 1.00 12.87 14.93
C PRO A 26 0.77 13.16 16.42
N LEU A 27 -0.45 12.96 16.92
CA LEU A 27 -0.77 13.12 18.34
C LEU A 27 -0.02 12.11 19.21
N ILE A 28 0.00 10.83 18.84
CA ILE A 28 0.69 9.79 19.62
C ILE A 28 2.20 10.03 19.62
N LYS A 29 2.78 10.37 18.46
CA LYS A 29 4.21 10.75 18.36
C LYS A 29 4.54 11.96 19.24
N LYS A 30 3.67 12.98 19.24
CA LYS A 30 3.82 14.16 20.10
C LYS A 30 3.79 13.77 21.58
N LEU A 31 2.80 13.00 22.02
CA LEU A 31 2.65 12.59 23.42
C LEU A 31 3.81 11.73 23.91
N VAL A 32 4.28 10.78 23.09
CA VAL A 32 5.40 9.89 23.48
C VAL A 32 6.73 10.62 23.60
N ASN A 33 6.91 11.71 22.84
CA ASN A 33 8.13 12.52 22.87
C ASN A 33 8.03 13.73 23.81
N ASP A 34 6.90 13.91 24.50
CA ASP A 34 6.68 15.00 25.44
C ASP A 34 7.35 14.68 26.79
N GLU A 35 8.14 15.61 27.32
CA GLU A 35 8.86 15.44 28.59
C GLU A 35 7.95 15.28 29.80
N ASP A 36 6.73 15.82 29.76
CA ASP A 36 5.72 15.70 30.81
C ASP A 36 4.88 14.43 30.71
N THR A 37 5.14 13.58 29.71
CA THR A 37 4.39 12.34 29.49
C THR A 37 5.17 11.11 29.97
N PHE A 38 4.61 10.42 30.98
CA PHE A 38 5.12 9.14 31.40
C PHE A 38 4.56 8.03 30.52
N VAL A 39 5.41 7.34 29.74
CA VAL A 39 5.04 6.30 28.79
C VAL A 39 5.33 4.93 29.39
N THR A 40 4.28 4.09 29.47
CA THR A 40 4.42 2.65 29.76
C THR A 40 4.11 1.85 28.51
N ARG A 41 4.79 0.73 28.31
CA ARG A 41 4.54 -0.19 27.19
C ARG A 41 4.36 -1.59 27.75
N GLY A 42 3.50 -2.37 27.10
CA GLY A 42 3.30 -3.77 27.36
C GLY A 42 2.94 -4.50 26.08
N SER A 43 3.47 -5.70 25.92
CA SER A 43 3.09 -6.60 24.83
C SER A 43 1.86 -7.43 25.23
N THR A 44 1.23 -8.05 24.22
CA THR A 44 0.16 -9.03 24.49
C THR A 44 0.69 -10.21 25.31
N LEU A 45 1.96 -10.59 25.18
CA LEU A 45 2.59 -11.66 25.94
C LEU A 45 2.74 -11.32 27.43
N ASP A 46 2.94 -10.06 27.78
CA ASP A 46 3.02 -9.62 29.19
C ASP A 46 1.72 -9.90 29.94
N ASN A 47 0.60 -10.01 29.22
CA ASN A 47 -0.71 -10.35 29.75
C ASN A 47 -1.14 -11.80 29.43
N ALA A 48 -0.23 -12.67 29.01
CA ALA A 48 -0.55 -14.02 28.55
C ALA A 48 -1.30 -14.86 29.58
N ALA A 49 -0.99 -14.68 30.85
CA ALA A 49 -1.64 -15.42 31.96
C ALA A 49 -3.18 -15.17 32.07
N ASN A 50 -3.62 -13.99 31.55
CA ASN A 50 -5.05 -13.63 31.60
C ASN A 50 -5.76 -13.84 30.26
N LEU A 51 -5.06 -14.36 29.24
CA LEU A 51 -5.58 -14.56 27.88
C LEU A 51 -5.74 -16.04 27.56
N ALA A 52 -6.73 -16.36 26.73
CA ALA A 52 -6.94 -17.76 26.30
C ALA A 52 -5.74 -18.20 25.44
N THR A 53 -5.08 -19.28 25.84
CA THR A 53 -3.86 -19.80 25.19
C THR A 53 -4.05 -20.09 23.71
N ASN A 54 -5.20 -20.61 23.29
CA ASN A 54 -5.51 -20.89 21.89
C ASN A 54 -5.63 -19.60 21.08
N THR A 55 -6.21 -18.55 21.65
CA THR A 55 -6.33 -17.24 20.99
C THR A 55 -4.96 -16.60 20.80
N LEU A 56 -4.11 -16.63 21.84
CA LEU A 56 -2.74 -16.15 21.74
C LEU A 56 -1.97 -16.87 20.64
N LYS A 57 -2.02 -18.20 20.63
CA LYS A 57 -1.34 -18.99 19.59
C LYS A 57 -1.79 -18.59 18.18
N GLN A 58 -3.10 -18.50 17.95
CA GLN A 58 -3.65 -18.09 16.65
C GLN A 58 -3.23 -16.66 16.24
N LEU A 59 -3.21 -15.72 17.19
CA LEU A 59 -2.79 -14.33 16.91
C LEU A 59 -1.32 -14.28 16.52
N TYR A 60 -0.44 -14.98 17.26
CA TYR A 60 0.99 -15.01 16.96
C TYR A 60 1.32 -15.80 15.69
N GLU A 61 0.65 -16.92 15.42
CA GLU A 61 0.80 -17.65 14.17
C GLU A 61 0.39 -16.80 12.96
N ARG A 62 -0.67 -16.01 13.10
CA ARG A 62 -1.19 -15.21 12.00
C ARG A 62 -0.47 -13.87 11.81
N TYR A 63 -0.13 -13.19 12.88
CA TYR A 63 0.34 -11.80 12.85
C TYR A 63 1.74 -11.59 13.43
N GLY A 64 2.30 -12.53 14.21
CA GLY A 64 3.53 -12.33 14.99
C GLY A 64 4.75 -11.89 14.17
N SER A 65 4.83 -12.28 12.88
CA SER A 65 5.91 -11.87 11.98
C SER A 65 5.58 -10.65 11.12
N THR A 66 4.38 -10.08 11.27
CA THR A 66 3.93 -8.95 10.45
C THR A 66 4.17 -7.61 11.13
N ARG A 67 4.20 -6.53 10.34
CA ARG A 67 4.25 -5.16 10.85
C ARG A 67 3.03 -4.87 11.74
N LEU A 68 1.84 -5.35 11.35
CA LEU A 68 0.63 -5.24 12.15
C LEU A 68 0.79 -5.95 13.51
N GLY A 69 1.38 -7.16 13.54
CA GLY A 69 1.65 -7.87 14.78
C GLY A 69 2.58 -7.12 15.71
N ARG A 70 3.64 -6.52 15.20
CA ARG A 70 4.55 -5.65 15.99
C ARG A 70 3.80 -4.45 16.59
N GLN A 71 2.91 -3.84 15.83
CA GLN A 71 2.09 -2.75 16.34
C GLN A 71 1.05 -3.23 17.35
N GLU A 72 0.23 -4.24 17.01
CA GLU A 72 -0.93 -4.66 17.79
C GLU A 72 -0.59 -5.64 18.93
N LEU A 73 0.43 -6.50 18.77
CA LEU A 73 0.80 -7.49 19.78
C LEU A 73 1.99 -7.03 20.63
N GLU A 74 2.96 -6.32 20.05
CA GLU A 74 4.15 -5.87 20.77
C GLU A 74 4.07 -4.39 21.20
N GLY A 75 3.04 -3.64 20.79
CA GLY A 75 2.85 -2.25 21.15
C GLY A 75 3.94 -1.32 20.59
N GLU A 76 4.52 -1.66 19.44
CA GLU A 76 5.57 -0.84 18.80
C GLU A 76 4.94 0.32 18.00
N ILE A 77 5.54 1.51 18.12
CA ILE A 77 5.21 2.64 17.25
C ILE A 77 6.07 2.53 16.00
N LEU A 78 5.47 2.00 14.95
CA LEU A 78 6.15 1.79 13.68
C LEU A 78 6.01 3.05 12.82
N GLY A 79 7.08 3.83 12.74
CA GLY A 79 7.15 4.97 11.81
C GLY A 79 7.22 4.51 10.35
N ASP A 80 6.86 5.41 9.42
CA ASP A 80 7.12 5.21 8.02
C ASP A 80 8.63 5.20 7.77
N ILE A 81 9.07 4.37 6.81
CA ILE A 81 10.48 4.32 6.43
C ILE A 81 10.76 5.51 5.51
N PRO A 82 11.76 6.35 5.82
CA PRO A 82 12.13 7.43 4.93
C PRO A 82 12.44 6.90 3.52
N GLY A 83 11.85 7.52 2.51
CA GLY A 83 12.03 7.09 1.11
C GLY A 83 11.25 5.86 0.68
N ALA A 84 10.36 5.31 1.51
CA ALA A 84 9.39 4.31 1.08
C ALA A 84 8.39 4.92 0.09
N LEU A 85 8.06 4.17 -0.98
CA LEU A 85 7.11 4.63 -2.00
C LEU A 85 5.66 4.66 -1.49
N TRP A 86 5.34 3.85 -0.49
CA TRP A 86 4.00 3.82 0.11
C TRP A 86 4.09 3.99 1.63
N ASN A 87 3.08 4.62 2.19
CA ASN A 87 2.90 4.71 3.63
C ASN A 87 1.58 4.06 4.05
N ARG A 88 1.49 3.65 5.31
CA ARG A 88 0.32 2.93 5.83
C ARG A 88 -0.94 3.80 5.76
N ASP A 89 -0.85 5.08 6.07
CA ASP A 89 -2.01 5.98 6.11
C ASP A 89 -2.66 6.12 4.73
N SER A 90 -1.85 6.18 3.65
CA SER A 90 -2.38 6.24 2.28
C SER A 90 -3.06 4.94 1.85
N ILE A 91 -2.52 3.78 2.25
CA ILE A 91 -3.12 2.47 1.95
C ILE A 91 -4.45 2.32 2.71
N ASP A 92 -4.47 2.65 4.01
CA ASP A 92 -5.67 2.54 4.85
C ASP A 92 -6.75 3.54 4.40
N GLY A 93 -6.36 4.75 3.99
CA GLY A 93 -7.28 5.75 3.44
C GLY A 93 -7.92 5.34 2.11
N ALA A 94 -7.25 4.48 1.35
CA ALA A 94 -7.73 3.94 0.08
C ALA A 94 -8.49 2.60 0.22
N ARG A 95 -8.67 2.09 1.44
CA ARG A 95 -9.31 0.81 1.69
C ARG A 95 -10.81 0.88 1.55
N ILE A 96 -11.39 -0.14 0.90
CA ILE A 96 -12.84 -0.32 0.74
C ILE A 96 -13.25 -1.72 1.22
N LYS A 97 -14.53 -1.88 1.54
CA LYS A 97 -15.07 -3.16 2.06
C LYS A 97 -15.38 -4.15 0.94
N GLU A 98 -15.88 -3.66 -0.18
CA GLU A 98 -16.36 -4.47 -1.29
C GLU A 98 -15.89 -3.91 -2.62
N ALA A 99 -15.55 -4.80 -3.55
CA ALA A 99 -15.21 -4.39 -4.92
C ALA A 99 -16.46 -3.90 -5.67
N PRO A 100 -16.30 -2.99 -6.66
CA PRO A 100 -17.36 -2.66 -7.58
C PRO A 100 -17.88 -3.92 -8.31
N LYS A 101 -19.17 -3.95 -8.63
CA LYS A 101 -19.78 -5.09 -9.35
C LYS A 101 -19.34 -5.14 -10.81
N ASP A 102 -19.11 -4.00 -11.42
CA ASP A 102 -18.82 -3.87 -12.86
C ASP A 102 -17.29 -3.72 -13.08
N LEU A 103 -16.56 -4.81 -12.85
CA LEU A 103 -15.13 -4.87 -13.14
C LEU A 103 -14.92 -5.03 -14.66
N GLU A 104 -14.18 -4.09 -15.27
CA GLU A 104 -13.89 -4.12 -16.71
C GLU A 104 -12.79 -5.10 -17.09
N ARG A 105 -11.79 -5.25 -16.20
CA ARG A 105 -10.65 -6.15 -16.36
C ARG A 105 -10.22 -6.70 -15.01
N VAL A 106 -9.85 -7.97 -15.01
CA VAL A 106 -9.29 -8.65 -13.84
C VAL A 106 -8.07 -9.44 -14.26
N PHE A 107 -6.94 -9.23 -13.58
CA PHE A 107 -5.70 -9.94 -13.85
C PHE A 107 -5.17 -10.61 -12.60
N VAL A 108 -4.57 -11.78 -12.77
CA VAL A 108 -3.75 -12.42 -11.75
C VAL A 108 -2.30 -12.16 -12.12
N ALA A 109 -1.58 -11.41 -11.31
CA ALA A 109 -0.17 -11.13 -11.52
C ALA A 109 0.69 -12.07 -10.67
N VAL A 110 1.74 -12.62 -11.26
CA VAL A 110 2.63 -13.61 -10.64
C VAL A 110 4.08 -13.17 -10.79
N ASP A 111 4.79 -13.13 -9.68
CA ASP A 111 6.25 -12.97 -9.61
C ASP A 111 6.83 -14.20 -8.89
N PRO A 112 7.23 -15.25 -9.63
CA PRO A 112 7.73 -16.47 -9.00
C PRO A 112 9.13 -16.27 -8.45
N ALA A 113 9.40 -16.85 -7.28
CA ALA A 113 10.75 -16.90 -6.71
C ALA A 113 11.76 -17.58 -7.65
N ALA A 114 12.98 -17.06 -7.68
CA ALA A 114 14.04 -17.59 -8.56
C ALA A 114 14.56 -18.97 -8.16
N SER A 115 14.37 -19.40 -6.91
CA SER A 115 14.81 -20.69 -6.38
C SER A 115 13.68 -21.44 -5.69
N SER A 116 13.74 -22.78 -5.72
CA SER A 116 12.77 -23.68 -5.08
C SER A 116 13.29 -24.30 -3.76
N GLU A 117 14.36 -23.75 -3.16
CA GLU A 117 14.93 -24.28 -1.92
C GLU A 117 14.03 -23.97 -0.72
N GLU A 118 14.13 -24.74 0.37
CA GLU A 118 13.32 -24.60 1.60
C GLU A 118 13.40 -23.18 2.22
N ASN A 119 14.46 -22.43 1.96
CA ASN A 119 14.65 -21.03 2.34
C ASN A 119 14.36 -20.03 1.21
N SER A 120 13.67 -20.45 0.14
CA SER A 120 13.35 -19.55 -0.98
C SER A 120 12.43 -18.41 -0.55
N ASP A 121 12.52 -17.33 -1.31
CA ASP A 121 11.56 -16.21 -1.23
C ASP A 121 10.12 -16.69 -1.51
N GLU A 122 9.15 -15.88 -1.19
CA GLU A 122 7.74 -16.17 -1.48
C GLU A 122 7.47 -16.00 -2.99
N ASN A 123 6.53 -16.77 -3.53
CA ASN A 123 6.00 -16.50 -4.86
C ASN A 123 4.91 -15.44 -4.73
N GLY A 124 5.14 -14.26 -5.31
CA GLY A 124 4.18 -13.18 -5.32
C GLY A 124 3.01 -13.47 -6.26
N ILE A 125 1.78 -13.47 -5.74
CA ILE A 125 0.56 -13.67 -6.54
C ILE A 125 -0.50 -12.68 -6.05
N VAL A 126 -0.83 -11.70 -6.89
CA VAL A 126 -1.80 -10.66 -6.53
C VAL A 126 -2.89 -10.57 -7.60
N VAL A 127 -4.13 -10.52 -7.18
CA VAL A 127 -5.28 -10.29 -8.07
C VAL A 127 -5.61 -8.82 -8.06
N VAL A 128 -5.63 -8.23 -9.25
CA VAL A 128 -5.93 -6.81 -9.45
C VAL A 128 -7.04 -6.65 -10.50
N ALA A 129 -7.85 -5.61 -10.31
CA ALA A 129 -8.93 -5.30 -11.25
C ALA A 129 -8.97 -3.81 -11.60
N LEU A 130 -9.67 -3.49 -12.66
CA LEU A 130 -9.98 -2.15 -13.10
C LEU A 130 -11.49 -2.00 -13.26
N ALA A 131 -12.02 -0.91 -12.71
CA ALA A 131 -13.36 -0.42 -13.01
C ALA A 131 -13.32 1.08 -13.24
N ARG A 132 -14.41 1.64 -13.78
CA ARG A 132 -14.56 3.09 -13.87
C ARG A 132 -15.50 3.60 -12.80
N ASP A 133 -15.17 4.75 -12.25
CA ASP A 133 -16.10 5.47 -11.40
C ASP A 133 -17.23 6.12 -12.22
N PRO A 134 -18.25 6.67 -11.57
CA PRO A 134 -19.36 7.33 -12.27
C PRO A 134 -18.93 8.48 -13.21
N ASP A 135 -17.79 9.11 -12.92
CA ASP A 135 -17.21 10.18 -13.73
C ASP A 135 -16.35 9.64 -14.89
N GLY A 136 -16.27 8.32 -15.05
CA GLY A 136 -15.54 7.64 -16.12
C GLY A 136 -14.03 7.49 -15.89
N TYR A 137 -13.51 7.88 -14.71
CA TYR A 137 -12.11 7.69 -14.40
C TYR A 137 -11.79 6.23 -14.03
N ALA A 138 -10.71 5.71 -14.61
CA ALA A 138 -10.23 4.38 -14.31
C ALA A 138 -9.64 4.29 -12.90
N ARG A 139 -10.12 3.33 -12.11
CA ARG A 139 -9.63 2.99 -10.78
C ARG A 139 -9.16 1.55 -10.74
N GLY A 140 -8.05 1.31 -10.04
CA GLY A 140 -7.51 -0.02 -9.78
C GLY A 140 -8.00 -0.55 -8.43
N TYR A 141 -8.16 -1.86 -8.36
CA TYR A 141 -8.58 -2.55 -7.14
C TYR A 141 -7.67 -3.73 -6.89
N VAL A 142 -7.12 -3.82 -5.69
CA VAL A 142 -6.43 -5.02 -5.21
C VAL A 142 -7.49 -5.90 -4.57
N LEU A 143 -7.73 -7.08 -5.16
CA LEU A 143 -8.83 -7.96 -4.78
C LEU A 143 -8.40 -9.08 -3.84
N GLU A 144 -7.19 -9.63 -4.03
CA GLU A 144 -6.69 -10.74 -3.23
C GLU A 144 -5.15 -10.82 -3.31
N ASP A 145 -4.52 -11.09 -2.16
CA ASP A 145 -3.13 -11.52 -2.06
C ASP A 145 -3.13 -13.04 -1.87
N GLY A 146 -2.75 -13.76 -2.92
CA GLY A 146 -2.66 -15.21 -2.93
C GLY A 146 -1.24 -15.75 -2.86
N SER A 147 -0.28 -14.90 -2.50
CA SER A 147 1.14 -15.24 -2.45
C SER A 147 1.43 -16.35 -1.46
N LEU A 148 2.37 -17.22 -1.78
CA LEU A 148 2.73 -18.35 -0.94
C LEU A 148 4.19 -18.76 -1.12
N LYS A 149 4.73 -19.46 -0.12
CA LYS A 149 5.92 -20.27 -0.25
C LYS A 149 5.52 -21.65 -0.79
N GLY A 150 6.16 -22.12 -1.83
CA GLY A 150 5.83 -23.41 -2.41
C GLY A 150 6.56 -23.71 -3.71
N SER A 151 6.42 -24.95 -4.13
CA SER A 151 6.99 -25.47 -5.39
C SER A 151 6.37 -24.79 -6.62
N PRO A 152 7.00 -24.93 -7.80
CA PRO A 152 6.44 -24.42 -9.05
C PRO A 152 5.01 -24.90 -9.33
N GLU A 153 4.70 -26.13 -9.01
CA GLU A 153 3.35 -26.68 -9.19
C GLU A 153 2.33 -26.02 -8.25
N GLU A 154 2.71 -25.78 -6.98
CA GLU A 154 1.82 -25.22 -5.98
C GLU A 154 1.44 -23.78 -6.29
N TRP A 155 2.41 -22.92 -6.63
CA TRP A 155 2.09 -21.53 -6.99
C TRP A 155 1.31 -21.44 -8.31
N ALA A 156 1.58 -22.33 -9.28
CA ALA A 156 0.81 -22.35 -10.52
C ALA A 156 -0.63 -22.81 -10.31
N ARG A 157 -0.86 -23.83 -9.46
CA ARG A 157 -2.22 -24.23 -9.04
C ARG A 157 -2.96 -23.09 -8.34
N GLN A 158 -2.27 -22.36 -7.48
CA GLN A 158 -2.83 -21.19 -6.80
C GLN A 158 -3.19 -20.09 -7.78
N ALA A 159 -2.30 -19.74 -8.71
CA ALA A 159 -2.56 -18.73 -9.73
C ALA A 159 -3.77 -19.11 -10.61
N VAL A 160 -3.86 -20.37 -11.06
CA VAL A 160 -5.01 -20.88 -11.83
C VAL A 160 -6.28 -20.90 -10.99
N ARG A 161 -6.20 -21.26 -9.70
CA ARG A 161 -7.36 -21.19 -8.79
C ARG A 161 -7.89 -19.77 -8.66
N LEU A 162 -7.03 -18.78 -8.50
CA LEU A 162 -7.41 -17.37 -8.41
C LEU A 162 -7.93 -16.85 -9.75
N TYR A 163 -7.33 -17.24 -10.86
CA TYR A 163 -7.83 -16.94 -12.21
C TYR A 163 -9.29 -17.36 -12.37
N ARG A 164 -9.62 -18.59 -11.96
CA ARG A 164 -11.00 -19.10 -12.03
C ARG A 164 -11.93 -18.44 -11.02
N LYS A 165 -11.46 -18.25 -9.77
CA LYS A 165 -12.25 -17.63 -8.69
C LYS A 165 -12.74 -16.23 -9.06
N TRP A 166 -11.85 -15.43 -9.65
CA TRP A 166 -12.12 -14.04 -9.99
C TRP A 166 -12.57 -13.85 -11.44
N SER A 167 -12.78 -14.93 -12.19
CA SER A 167 -13.08 -14.89 -13.64
C SER A 167 -12.12 -13.94 -14.37
N ALA A 168 -10.82 -14.04 -14.06
CA ALA A 168 -9.82 -13.13 -14.58
C ALA A 168 -9.66 -13.29 -16.10
N ASP A 169 -9.23 -12.21 -16.78
CA ASP A 169 -9.03 -12.23 -18.24
C ASP A 169 -7.73 -12.96 -18.61
N LYS A 170 -6.70 -12.84 -17.78
CA LYS A 170 -5.39 -13.45 -18.01
C LYS A 170 -4.53 -13.52 -16.76
N ILE A 171 -3.49 -14.35 -16.82
CA ILE A 171 -2.37 -14.34 -15.87
C ILE A 171 -1.24 -13.52 -16.48
N ILE A 172 -0.64 -12.62 -15.68
CA ILE A 172 0.55 -11.84 -16.03
C ILE A 172 1.72 -12.39 -15.23
N ALA A 173 2.83 -12.69 -15.88
CA ALA A 173 4.01 -13.22 -15.22
C ALA A 173 5.29 -12.59 -15.73
N GLU A 174 6.26 -12.38 -14.83
CA GLU A 174 7.58 -11.84 -15.22
C GLU A 174 8.41 -12.89 -15.97
N LYS A 175 9.10 -12.44 -17.03
CA LYS A 175 9.90 -13.31 -17.89
C LYS A 175 11.35 -13.50 -17.42
N ASN A 176 11.88 -12.65 -16.56
CA ASN A 176 13.33 -12.47 -16.39
C ASN A 176 14.13 -13.69 -15.93
N ASN A 177 13.53 -14.63 -15.19
CA ASN A 177 14.23 -15.81 -14.66
C ASN A 177 13.59 -17.13 -15.09
N GLY A 178 13.29 -17.27 -16.38
CA GLY A 178 12.70 -18.51 -16.91
C GLY A 178 11.27 -18.35 -17.41
N GLY A 179 10.96 -17.25 -18.11
CA GLY A 179 9.61 -16.95 -18.56
C GLY A 179 8.93 -18.04 -19.39
N GLU A 180 9.69 -18.84 -20.13
CA GLU A 180 9.16 -20.05 -20.79
C GLU A 180 8.82 -21.12 -19.74
N MET A 181 9.62 -21.25 -18.67
CA MET A 181 9.36 -22.16 -17.56
C MET A 181 8.08 -21.75 -16.83
N VAL A 182 7.91 -20.46 -16.49
CA VAL A 182 6.71 -19.95 -15.82
C VAL A 182 5.44 -20.25 -16.63
N SER A 183 5.46 -19.97 -17.93
CA SER A 183 4.32 -20.28 -18.79
C SER A 183 4.09 -21.79 -18.95
N SER A 184 5.14 -22.58 -18.97
CA SER A 184 5.07 -24.04 -19.08
C SER A 184 4.46 -24.65 -17.82
N VAL A 185 4.85 -24.19 -16.63
CA VAL A 185 4.32 -24.67 -15.35
C VAL A 185 2.83 -24.32 -15.21
N ILE A 186 2.41 -23.08 -15.55
CA ILE A 186 0.99 -22.72 -15.54
C ILE A 186 0.21 -23.56 -16.56
N ARG A 187 0.72 -23.76 -17.78
CA ARG A 187 0.07 -24.57 -18.82
C ARG A 187 0.03 -26.06 -18.49
N ALA A 188 0.94 -26.54 -17.66
CA ALA A 188 0.86 -27.93 -17.16
C ALA A 188 -0.35 -28.12 -16.23
N VAL A 189 -0.74 -27.07 -15.49
CA VAL A 189 -1.96 -27.08 -14.65
C VAL A 189 -3.21 -26.86 -15.50
N ASP A 190 -3.20 -25.84 -16.39
CA ASP A 190 -4.34 -25.53 -17.25
C ASP A 190 -3.87 -24.86 -18.55
N ARG A 191 -4.06 -25.56 -19.68
CA ARG A 191 -3.67 -25.06 -21.01
C ARG A 191 -4.55 -23.97 -21.55
N SER A 192 -5.76 -23.82 -21.01
CA SER A 192 -6.75 -22.86 -21.51
C SER A 192 -6.54 -21.43 -20.98
N VAL A 193 -5.71 -21.27 -19.94
CA VAL A 193 -5.48 -19.97 -19.28
C VAL A 193 -4.64 -19.06 -20.18
N PRO A 194 -5.12 -17.86 -20.53
CA PRO A 194 -4.34 -16.86 -21.24
C PRO A 194 -3.21 -16.33 -20.34
N ILE A 195 -1.98 -16.38 -20.86
CA ILE A 195 -0.78 -15.90 -20.12
C ILE A 195 -0.13 -14.79 -20.92
N LYS A 196 0.14 -13.65 -20.26
CA LYS A 196 0.98 -12.58 -20.80
C LYS A 196 2.29 -12.53 -20.04
N LEU A 197 3.38 -12.78 -20.74
CA LEU A 197 4.72 -12.60 -20.19
C LEU A 197 5.14 -11.12 -20.31
N VAL A 198 5.61 -10.55 -19.22
CA VAL A 198 6.13 -9.18 -19.12
C VAL A 198 7.64 -9.22 -18.87
N HIS A 199 8.36 -8.20 -19.36
CA HIS A 199 9.80 -8.14 -19.23
C HIS A 199 10.22 -6.91 -18.44
N ALA A 200 11.06 -7.10 -17.42
CA ALA A 200 11.65 -6.03 -16.65
C ALA A 200 12.75 -5.33 -17.46
N SER A 201 12.43 -4.20 -18.03
CA SER A 201 13.40 -3.32 -18.70
C SER A 201 13.99 -2.24 -17.79
N ARG A 202 13.53 -2.14 -16.55
CA ARG A 202 13.92 -1.13 -15.54
C ARG A 202 13.99 -1.75 -14.16
N GLY A 203 14.75 -1.10 -13.25
CA GLY A 203 14.83 -1.51 -11.85
C GLY A 203 13.46 -1.48 -11.15
N LYS A 204 13.34 -2.27 -10.08
CA LYS A 204 12.10 -2.45 -9.29
C LYS A 204 11.48 -1.11 -8.86
N VAL A 205 12.28 -0.19 -8.31
CA VAL A 205 11.81 1.13 -7.85
C VAL A 205 11.22 1.95 -9.00
N VAL A 206 11.93 2.05 -10.11
CA VAL A 206 11.50 2.85 -11.28
C VAL A 206 10.19 2.32 -11.90
N ARG A 207 9.91 1.02 -11.75
CA ARG A 207 8.62 0.43 -12.17
C ARG A 207 7.51 0.73 -11.17
N ALA A 208 7.85 0.79 -9.90
CA ALA A 208 6.92 1.01 -8.81
C ALA A 208 6.47 2.48 -8.66
N GLU A 209 7.33 3.45 -8.99
CA GLU A 209 7.03 4.88 -8.90
C GLU A 209 5.71 5.31 -9.59
N PRO A 210 5.41 4.90 -10.84
CA PRO A 210 4.13 5.27 -11.46
C PRO A 210 2.92 4.67 -10.73
N ILE A 211 3.10 3.51 -10.11
CA ILE A 211 2.04 2.85 -9.34
C ILE A 211 1.83 3.56 -8.01
N SER A 212 2.90 3.93 -7.32
CA SER A 212 2.83 4.76 -6.11
C SER A 212 2.08 6.07 -6.37
N ALA A 213 2.36 6.74 -7.49
CA ALA A 213 1.64 7.95 -7.89
C ALA A 213 0.12 7.73 -8.10
N LEU A 214 -0.30 6.54 -8.54
CA LEU A 214 -1.72 6.20 -8.64
C LEU A 214 -2.38 6.08 -7.25
N TYR A 215 -1.66 5.56 -6.25
CA TYR A 215 -2.13 5.54 -4.85
C TYR A 215 -2.27 6.95 -4.29
N GLU A 216 -1.29 7.82 -4.50
CA GLU A 216 -1.33 9.22 -4.08
C GLU A 216 -2.51 9.99 -4.70
N GLN A 217 -2.89 9.64 -5.94
CA GLN A 217 -4.04 10.19 -6.64
C GLN A 217 -5.39 9.58 -6.18
N GLY A 218 -5.39 8.65 -5.21
CA GLY A 218 -6.59 7.94 -4.77
C GLY A 218 -7.21 7.06 -5.86
N ARG A 219 -6.40 6.56 -6.81
CA ARG A 219 -6.85 5.77 -7.95
C ARG A 219 -6.68 4.27 -7.77
N VAL A 220 -6.08 3.82 -6.69
CA VAL A 220 -5.97 2.40 -6.35
C VAL A 220 -6.55 2.15 -4.97
N HIS A 221 -7.38 1.13 -4.86
CA HIS A 221 -8.07 0.75 -3.64
C HIS A 221 -7.77 -0.68 -3.25
N HIS A 222 -7.62 -0.95 -1.95
CA HIS A 222 -7.54 -2.30 -1.40
C HIS A 222 -8.93 -2.76 -0.96
N VAL A 223 -9.37 -3.91 -1.45
CA VAL A 223 -10.64 -4.53 -1.07
C VAL A 223 -10.38 -5.44 0.13
N GLY A 224 -10.49 -4.88 1.33
CA GLY A 224 -10.11 -5.54 2.56
C GLY A 224 -8.66 -5.27 2.97
N MET A 225 -8.10 -6.14 3.80
CA MET A 225 -6.77 -6.00 4.39
C MET A 225 -5.84 -7.10 3.86
N PHE A 226 -4.62 -6.72 3.46
CA PHE A 226 -3.59 -7.63 2.93
C PHE A 226 -2.28 -7.41 3.69
N ASP A 227 -2.24 -7.82 4.97
CA ASP A 227 -1.19 -7.48 5.93
C ASP A 227 0.23 -7.64 5.36
N LYS A 228 0.55 -8.81 4.79
CA LYS A 228 1.89 -9.10 4.29
C LYS A 228 2.27 -8.29 3.04
N LEU A 229 1.33 -8.08 2.12
CA LEU A 229 1.53 -7.25 0.93
C LEU A 229 1.75 -5.79 1.35
N GLU A 230 0.89 -5.28 2.22
CA GLU A 230 0.93 -3.90 2.69
C GLU A 230 2.19 -3.61 3.53
N ASP A 231 2.66 -4.60 4.30
CA ASP A 231 3.93 -4.52 5.01
C ASP A 231 5.11 -4.42 4.05
N GLN A 232 5.15 -5.26 3.00
CA GLN A 232 6.17 -5.14 1.95
C GLN A 232 6.11 -3.80 1.22
N MET A 233 4.91 -3.28 0.94
CA MET A 233 4.74 -1.94 0.33
C MET A 233 5.33 -0.84 1.20
N CYS A 234 5.05 -0.83 2.51
CA CYS A 234 5.58 0.16 3.45
C CYS A 234 7.10 0.04 3.67
N LEU A 235 7.70 -1.12 3.36
CA LEU A 235 9.14 -1.37 3.41
C LEU A 235 9.84 -1.08 2.08
N PHE A 236 9.09 -0.85 1.00
CA PHE A 236 9.60 -0.74 -0.35
C PHE A 236 10.28 0.62 -0.58
N SER A 237 11.58 0.67 -0.38
CA SER A 237 12.43 1.84 -0.59
C SER A 237 13.69 1.48 -1.38
N VAL A 238 14.36 2.48 -1.95
CA VAL A 238 15.63 2.29 -2.68
C VAL A 238 16.68 1.62 -1.79
N ASP A 239 16.78 2.03 -0.54
CA ASP A 239 17.79 1.55 0.39
C ASP A 239 17.52 0.10 0.83
N ASN A 240 16.27 -0.22 1.15
CA ASN A 240 15.90 -1.57 1.55
C ASN A 240 16.09 -2.61 0.43
N ILE A 241 15.76 -2.23 -0.81
CA ILE A 241 15.93 -3.11 -1.97
C ILE A 241 17.41 -3.37 -2.26
N ARG A 242 18.28 -2.36 -2.09
CA ARG A 242 19.72 -2.51 -2.30
C ARG A 242 20.39 -3.35 -1.22
N ASN A 243 19.93 -3.23 0.01
CA ASN A 243 20.57 -3.88 1.17
C ASN A 243 20.13 -5.33 1.37
N SER A 244 19.12 -5.82 0.63
CA SER A 244 18.57 -7.21 0.69
C SER A 244 18.24 -7.69 2.11
N SER A 245 18.15 -6.79 3.07
CA SER A 245 17.95 -7.13 4.50
C SER A 245 16.55 -7.61 4.84
N THR A 246 15.59 -7.36 3.95
CA THR A 246 14.15 -7.63 4.15
C THR A 246 13.59 -8.73 3.23
N GLY A 247 14.46 -9.47 2.50
CA GLY A 247 14.04 -10.44 1.49
C GLY A 247 13.58 -9.79 0.18
N SER A 248 13.17 -10.60 -0.80
CA SER A 248 12.63 -10.09 -2.06
C SER A 248 11.19 -9.58 -1.85
N PRO A 249 10.83 -8.41 -2.42
CA PRO A 249 9.48 -7.85 -2.31
C PRO A 249 8.52 -8.46 -3.36
N ASP A 250 8.44 -9.79 -3.44
CA ASP A 250 7.77 -10.52 -4.51
C ASP A 250 6.27 -10.19 -4.61
N ARG A 251 5.60 -9.93 -3.48
CA ARG A 251 4.19 -9.48 -3.45
C ARG A 251 4.04 -8.12 -4.08
N VAL A 252 4.94 -7.18 -3.78
CA VAL A 252 4.93 -5.83 -4.36
C VAL A 252 5.28 -5.88 -5.83
N ASP A 253 6.24 -6.71 -6.24
CA ASP A 253 6.58 -6.88 -7.66
C ASP A 253 5.39 -7.44 -8.45
N ALA A 254 4.68 -8.45 -7.93
CA ALA A 254 3.44 -8.95 -8.54
C ALA A 254 2.37 -7.85 -8.62
N LEU A 255 2.13 -7.09 -7.55
CA LEU A 255 1.20 -5.95 -7.54
C LEU A 255 1.54 -4.93 -8.62
N VAL A 256 2.82 -4.53 -8.68
CA VAL A 256 3.33 -3.54 -9.65
C VAL A 256 3.13 -4.04 -11.09
N TRP A 257 3.38 -5.31 -11.38
CA TRP A 257 3.13 -5.89 -12.69
C TRP A 257 1.65 -5.88 -13.07
N GLY A 258 0.78 -6.28 -12.14
CA GLY A 258 -0.66 -6.31 -12.36
C GLY A 258 -1.23 -4.92 -12.64
N LEU A 259 -0.92 -3.95 -11.79
CA LEU A 259 -1.38 -2.57 -11.94
C LEU A 259 -0.76 -1.88 -13.16
N SER A 260 0.51 -2.14 -13.47
CA SER A 260 1.16 -1.60 -14.68
C SER A 260 0.46 -2.05 -15.95
N GLU A 261 0.00 -3.29 -16.00
CA GLU A 261 -0.75 -3.83 -17.13
C GLU A 261 -2.18 -3.29 -17.21
N LEU A 262 -2.85 -3.06 -16.07
CA LEU A 262 -4.16 -2.41 -16.03
C LEU A 262 -4.11 -0.96 -16.50
N PHE A 263 -3.04 -0.26 -16.14
CA PHE A 263 -2.81 1.15 -16.48
C PHE A 263 -1.74 1.33 -17.57
N ASP A 264 -1.70 0.45 -18.56
CA ASP A 264 -0.68 0.40 -19.61
C ASP A 264 -0.47 1.74 -20.33
N LYS A 265 -1.52 2.51 -20.58
CA LYS A 265 -1.46 3.84 -21.20
C LYS A 265 -0.80 4.92 -20.31
N ILE A 266 -0.86 4.75 -19.01
CA ILE A 266 -0.30 5.69 -18.03
C ILE A 266 1.14 5.32 -17.70
N THR A 267 1.42 4.02 -17.57
CA THR A 267 2.72 3.48 -17.18
C THR A 267 3.69 3.33 -18.35
N ALA A 268 3.19 3.24 -19.59
CA ALA A 268 4.00 3.24 -20.79
C ALA A 268 4.54 4.66 -21.07
N ARG A 269 5.82 4.90 -20.80
CA ARG A 269 6.51 6.08 -21.35
C ARG A 269 6.41 6.01 -22.87
N ARG A 270 5.91 7.07 -23.53
CA ARG A 270 5.95 7.20 -24.99
C ARG A 270 7.34 6.83 -25.48
N ARG A 271 7.48 5.71 -26.14
CA ARG A 271 8.69 5.36 -26.88
C ARG A 271 8.85 6.42 -27.98
N GLY A 272 9.94 7.21 -27.88
CA GLY A 272 10.55 8.01 -28.93
C GLY A 272 9.68 8.44 -30.10
N GLY A 273 8.73 9.33 -29.88
CA GLY A 273 8.21 10.20 -30.92
C GLY A 273 8.86 11.55 -30.71
N THR A 274 9.53 12.05 -31.72
CA THR A 274 10.03 13.42 -31.83
C THR A 274 8.93 14.36 -31.32
N VAL A 275 9.20 15.09 -30.25
CA VAL A 275 8.28 16.09 -29.72
C VAL A 275 8.20 17.18 -30.81
N ALA A 276 7.17 17.13 -31.64
CA ALA A 276 6.73 18.33 -32.30
C ALA A 276 6.38 19.32 -31.18
N ARG A 277 7.14 20.39 -31.07
CA ARG A 277 6.85 21.56 -30.25
C ARG A 277 5.50 22.14 -30.70
N GLY A 278 4.41 21.56 -30.24
CA GLY A 278 3.10 22.17 -30.22
C GLY A 278 3.12 23.20 -29.13
N ALA A 279 3.10 24.47 -29.50
CA ALA A 279 2.94 25.57 -28.58
C ALA A 279 1.68 25.28 -27.72
N ILE A 280 1.88 25.26 -26.40
CA ILE A 280 0.76 25.36 -25.45
C ILE A 280 0.27 26.79 -25.62
N VAL A 281 -0.84 26.93 -26.33
CA VAL A 281 -1.62 28.18 -26.29
C VAL A 281 -2.25 28.19 -24.90
N VAL A 282 -1.62 28.90 -23.98
CA VAL A 282 -2.26 29.30 -22.73
C VAL A 282 -3.26 30.39 -23.12
N ASP A 283 -4.53 30.06 -23.09
CA ASP A 283 -5.61 31.01 -23.25
C ASP A 283 -5.62 31.91 -21.99
N ASN A 284 -5.08 33.11 -22.16
CA ASN A 284 -4.83 34.09 -21.12
C ASN A 284 -6.00 35.07 -21.00
N THR A 285 -7.24 34.59 -21.14
CA THR A 285 -8.45 35.42 -21.02
C THR A 285 -9.23 35.14 -19.74
N ALA A 286 -8.57 35.08 -18.59
CA ALA A 286 -9.24 35.21 -17.28
C ALA A 286 -8.23 35.56 -16.18
N SER A 287 -7.65 36.74 -16.24
CA SER A 287 -6.99 37.34 -15.08
C SER A 287 -7.42 38.78 -14.92
N GLN A 288 -8.48 38.98 -14.16
CA GLN A 288 -8.65 40.25 -13.44
C GLN A 288 -7.88 40.13 -12.13
N PRO A 289 -6.96 41.05 -11.85
CA PRO A 289 -6.25 41.03 -10.57
C PRO A 289 -7.19 41.50 -9.47
N TRP A 290 -7.23 40.74 -8.38
CA TRP A 290 -7.84 41.15 -7.11
C TRP A 290 -7.04 42.34 -6.57
N SER A 291 -7.59 43.52 -6.62
CA SER A 291 -7.09 44.66 -5.86
C SER A 291 -7.51 44.51 -4.39
N ILE A 292 -6.51 44.32 -3.55
CA ILE A 292 -6.69 44.45 -2.09
C ILE A 292 -6.69 45.97 -1.82
N ASP A 293 -7.87 46.55 -1.67
CA ASP A 293 -7.98 47.90 -1.14
C ASP A 293 -7.70 47.86 0.38
N ASN A 294 -6.49 48.26 0.70
CA ASN A 294 -6.07 48.57 2.05
C ASN A 294 -6.75 49.87 2.49
N HIS A 295 -7.95 49.78 3.05
CA HIS A 295 -8.48 50.86 3.91
C HIS A 295 -8.02 50.60 5.34
N TYR A 296 -6.84 51.12 5.66
CA TYR A 296 -6.49 51.41 7.04
C TYR A 296 -7.22 52.67 7.47
N ASP A 297 -8.31 52.48 8.19
CA ASP A 297 -8.98 53.59 8.92
C ASP A 297 -8.21 53.82 10.22
N SER A 298 -7.41 54.89 10.20
CA SER A 298 -6.62 55.37 11.34
C SER A 298 -7.52 56.16 12.29
N ASN A 299 -8.30 55.45 13.12
CA ASN A 299 -8.97 56.09 14.25
C ASN A 299 -8.52 55.47 15.58
N PRO A 300 -7.69 56.17 16.41
CA PRO A 300 -7.12 55.60 17.61
C PRO A 300 -8.05 55.54 18.82
N ASN A 301 -9.35 55.86 18.70
CA ASN A 301 -10.24 56.01 19.85
C ASN A 301 -11.52 55.14 19.84
N ALA A 302 -11.51 53.96 19.21
CA ALA A 302 -12.69 53.08 19.13
C ALA A 302 -12.82 52.05 20.28
N TRP A 303 -12.18 52.24 21.43
CA TRP A 303 -12.24 51.32 22.58
C TRP A 303 -12.81 51.93 23.86
N MET A 304 -13.67 52.97 23.77
CA MET A 304 -14.43 53.47 24.89
C MET A 304 -15.86 53.83 24.44
N ALA A 305 -16.72 52.84 24.36
CA ALA A 305 -18.17 52.91 24.54
C ALA A 305 -18.73 51.51 24.71
#